data_753f1645cefba0ed6aac2d6e08d0c920
#
_entry.id   753f1645cefba0ed6aac2d6e08d0c920
#
_cell.length_a   1.000
_cell.length_b   1.000
_cell.length_c   1.000
_cell.angle_alpha   90.00
_cell.angle_beta   90.00
_cell.angle_gamma   90.00
#
_symmetry.space_group_name_H-M   'P 1'
#
loop_
_entity.id
_entity.type
_entity.pdbx_description
1 polymer ?
#
loop_
_entity_poly.entity_id
_entity_poly.type
_entity_poly.pdbx_seq_one_letter_code
_entity_poly.pdbx_strand_id
1 'polypeptide(L)'
;MMPSSVYTRDRCVTGIHGLDEILRGGIPYGSTVLAAGTCGSGKTTLAMEFLVRGALAGEACAHFTATEPSVKLLENIRQYSFFDMNMVDTGLINVFDVDVLYSWLGLDKATFDLDDVHALIKAIVDIVNTIGAVSYTHLTLPTK
;
A
#
# COMPACT_ATOMS: atom_id res chain seq x y z
N MET A 1 15.02 -37.52 9.19
CA MET A 1 15.69 -36.23 9.18
C MET A 1 15.27 -35.48 7.90
N MET A 2 14.31 -34.60 8.02
CA MET A 2 13.87 -33.81 6.86
C MET A 2 14.89 -32.69 6.63
N PRO A 3 15.28 -32.38 5.39
CA PRO A 3 16.22 -31.29 5.16
C PRO A 3 15.54 -29.96 5.48
N SER A 4 16.17 -29.19 6.37
CA SER A 4 15.77 -27.87 6.86
C SER A 4 15.93 -26.74 5.83
N SER A 5 15.90 -27.05 4.53
CA SER A 5 16.13 -26.09 3.44
C SER A 5 14.87 -25.71 2.66
N VAL A 6 13.70 -25.97 3.22
CA VAL A 6 12.44 -25.64 2.54
C VAL A 6 11.91 -24.34 3.12
N TYR A 7 11.99 -23.26 2.27
CA TYR A 7 11.33 -21.96 2.45
C TYR A 7 12.03 -20.91 3.33
N THR A 8 13.26 -20.55 3.05
CA THR A 8 13.65 -19.16 3.21
C THR A 8 13.07 -18.36 2.03
N ARG A 9 11.75 -18.08 2.06
CA ARG A 9 11.20 -17.07 1.18
C ARG A 9 11.89 -15.76 1.56
N ASP A 10 12.50 -15.12 0.58
CA ASP A 10 13.01 -13.77 0.77
C ASP A 10 11.92 -12.90 1.39
N ARG A 11 12.27 -12.11 2.38
CA ARG A 11 11.34 -11.29 3.14
C ARG A 11 11.53 -9.83 2.80
N CYS A 12 10.42 -9.14 2.62
CA CYS A 12 10.36 -7.69 2.55
C CYS A 12 10.45 -7.16 3.98
N VAL A 13 11.54 -6.50 4.32
CA VAL A 13 11.71 -5.83 5.61
C VAL A 13 10.73 -4.64 5.64
N THR A 14 9.95 -4.54 6.71
CA THR A 14 9.01 -3.41 6.85
C THR A 14 9.73 -2.12 7.25
N GLY A 15 10.88 -2.23 7.90
CA GLY A 15 11.63 -1.11 8.45
C GLY A 15 10.95 -0.45 9.65
N ILE A 16 9.84 -0.98 10.11
CA ILE A 16 9.10 -0.48 11.28
C ILE A 16 9.66 -1.14 12.53
N HIS A 17 10.09 -0.31 13.48
CA HIS A 17 10.74 -0.78 14.71
C HIS A 17 9.86 -1.79 15.45
N GLY A 18 10.44 -2.94 15.79
CA GLY A 18 9.80 -4.05 16.50
C GLY A 18 8.88 -4.92 15.64
N LEU A 19 8.37 -4.42 14.50
CA LEU A 19 7.47 -5.20 13.65
C LEU A 19 8.22 -6.32 12.92
N ASP A 20 9.40 -6.05 12.41
CA ASP A 20 10.21 -7.05 11.70
C ASP A 20 10.67 -8.19 12.63
N GLU A 21 10.88 -7.90 13.91
CA GLU A 21 11.17 -8.92 14.92
C GLU A 21 9.98 -9.86 15.13
N ILE A 22 8.77 -9.30 15.28
CA ILE A 22 7.52 -10.06 15.42
C ILE A 22 7.27 -10.90 14.16
N LEU A 23 7.56 -10.35 12.98
CA LEU A 23 7.40 -11.01 11.68
C LEU A 23 8.58 -11.91 11.32
N ARG A 24 9.57 -12.08 12.21
CA ARG A 24 10.78 -12.89 11.96
C ARG A 24 11.52 -12.50 10.68
N GLY A 25 11.76 -11.20 10.51
CA GLY A 25 12.53 -10.62 9.42
C GLY A 25 11.69 -9.97 8.30
N GLY A 26 10.42 -9.73 8.55
CA GLY A 26 9.54 -9.01 7.62
C GLY A 26 8.46 -9.87 6.97
N ILE A 27 7.82 -9.32 5.94
CA ILE A 27 6.72 -9.95 5.21
C ILE A 27 7.29 -10.81 4.08
N PRO A 28 6.86 -12.06 3.90
CA PRO A 28 7.31 -12.86 2.76
C PRO A 28 6.94 -12.16 1.44
N TYR A 29 7.87 -12.07 0.49
CA TYR A 29 7.59 -11.49 -0.82
C TYR A 29 6.41 -12.19 -1.50
N GLY A 30 5.60 -11.39 -2.22
CA GLY A 30 4.40 -11.87 -2.89
C GLY A 30 3.22 -12.16 -1.97
N SER A 31 3.31 -11.78 -0.69
CA SER A 31 2.22 -11.92 0.27
C SER A 31 1.33 -10.69 0.30
N THR A 32 0.05 -10.92 0.55
CA THR A 32 -0.93 -9.88 0.89
C THR A 32 -1.13 -9.85 2.38
N VAL A 33 -1.10 -8.66 2.97
CA VAL A 33 -1.32 -8.45 4.41
C VAL A 33 -2.62 -7.70 4.61
N LEU A 34 -3.49 -8.22 5.46
CA LEU A 34 -4.70 -7.54 5.91
C LEU A 34 -4.46 -6.93 7.29
N ALA A 35 -4.52 -5.61 7.37
CA ALA A 35 -4.53 -4.89 8.65
C ALA A 35 -5.98 -4.53 9.02
N ALA A 36 -6.49 -5.11 10.09
CA ALA A 36 -7.83 -4.88 10.59
C ALA A 36 -7.81 -4.21 11.96
N GLY A 37 -8.76 -3.35 12.22
CA GLY A 37 -8.89 -2.64 13.50
C GLY A 37 -9.99 -1.60 13.45
N THR A 38 -10.34 -1.06 14.61
CA THR A 38 -11.33 0.01 14.75
C THR A 38 -10.87 1.31 14.09
N CYS A 39 -11.79 2.24 13.87
CA CYS A 39 -11.46 3.58 13.42
C CYS A 39 -10.44 4.23 14.39
N GLY A 40 -9.41 4.89 13.86
CA GLY A 40 -8.38 5.54 14.68
C GLY A 40 -7.32 4.60 15.27
N SER A 41 -7.30 3.31 14.91
CA SER A 41 -6.30 2.35 15.42
C SER A 41 -4.92 2.46 14.76
N GLY A 42 -4.73 3.36 13.79
CA GLY A 42 -3.44 3.59 13.14
C GLY A 42 -3.16 2.73 11.90
N LYS A 43 -4.18 2.10 11.31
CA LYS A 43 -4.00 1.27 10.10
C LYS A 43 -3.36 2.03 8.93
N THR A 44 -3.90 3.21 8.63
CA THR A 44 -3.38 4.07 7.55
C THR A 44 -1.98 4.57 7.87
N THR A 45 -1.73 4.96 9.12
CA THR A 45 -0.40 5.39 9.58
C THR A 45 0.63 4.27 9.42
N LEU A 46 0.28 3.05 9.81
CA LEU A 46 1.13 1.87 9.63
C LEU A 46 1.44 1.60 8.15
N ALA A 47 0.41 1.65 7.31
CA ALA A 47 0.57 1.45 5.87
C ALA A 47 1.47 2.51 5.25
N MET A 48 1.28 3.78 5.59
CA MET A 48 2.11 4.87 5.08
C MET A 48 3.55 4.80 5.60
N GLU A 49 3.78 4.44 6.85
CA GLU A 49 5.13 4.23 7.37
C GLU A 49 5.84 3.10 6.63
N PHE A 50 5.15 2.00 6.34
CA PHE A 50 5.70 0.90 5.53
C PHE A 50 6.17 1.40 4.15
N LEU A 51 5.34 2.20 3.46
CA LEU A 51 5.72 2.78 2.16
C LEU A 51 6.89 3.75 2.26
N VAL A 52 6.93 4.58 3.29
CA VAL A 52 8.05 5.50 3.53
C VAL A 52 9.35 4.74 3.74
N ARG A 53 9.32 3.63 4.49
CA ARG A 53 10.52 2.80 4.68
C ARG A 53 11.00 2.18 3.37
N GLY A 54 10.07 1.72 2.51
CA GLY A 54 10.39 1.26 1.17
C GLY A 54 10.99 2.37 0.29
N ALA A 55 10.37 3.55 0.30
CA ALA A 55 10.87 4.73 -0.43
C ALA A 55 12.28 5.15 0.02
N LEU A 56 12.58 5.10 1.32
CA LEU A 56 13.92 5.33 1.86
C LEU A 56 14.95 4.30 1.38
N ALA A 57 14.50 3.09 1.08
CA ALA A 57 15.33 2.05 0.46
C ALA A 57 15.45 2.21 -1.08
N GLY A 58 14.83 3.24 -1.67
CA GLY A 58 14.86 3.51 -3.10
C GLY A 58 13.78 2.77 -3.91
N GLU A 59 12.79 2.19 -3.26
CA GLU A 59 11.69 1.48 -3.91
C GLU A 59 10.56 2.45 -4.27
N ALA A 60 10.04 2.35 -5.49
CA ALA A 60 8.81 3.04 -5.86
C ALA A 60 7.61 2.36 -5.20
N CYS A 61 6.74 3.14 -4.59
CA CYS A 61 5.61 2.66 -3.81
C CYS A 61 4.30 3.30 -4.28
N ALA A 62 3.19 2.60 -4.09
CA ALA A 62 1.85 3.08 -4.42
C ALA A 62 0.88 2.92 -3.25
N HIS A 63 0.05 3.93 -3.05
CA HIS A 63 -1.06 3.91 -2.10
C HIS A 63 -2.36 4.26 -2.82
N PHE A 64 -3.37 3.43 -2.63
CA PHE A 64 -4.71 3.65 -3.18
C PHE A 64 -5.67 3.97 -2.03
N THR A 65 -6.33 5.12 -2.09
CA THR A 65 -7.29 5.54 -1.07
C THR A 65 -8.71 5.56 -1.62
N ALA A 66 -9.63 4.93 -0.88
CA ALA A 66 -11.05 4.83 -1.26
C ALA A 66 -11.98 5.66 -0.38
N THR A 67 -11.58 5.93 0.85
CA THR A 67 -12.45 6.54 1.87
C THR A 67 -12.11 7.99 2.16
N GLU A 68 -10.89 8.40 1.89
CA GLU A 68 -10.38 9.74 2.13
C GLU A 68 -9.69 10.26 0.87
N PRO A 69 -9.96 11.51 0.43
CA PRO A 69 -9.24 12.10 -0.68
C PRO A 69 -7.71 12.11 -0.44
N SER A 70 -6.93 11.85 -1.48
CA SER A 70 -5.47 11.77 -1.40
C SER A 70 -4.84 13.04 -0.81
N VAL A 71 -5.39 14.22 -1.14
CA VAL A 71 -4.93 15.51 -0.62
C VAL A 71 -5.06 15.54 0.90
N LYS A 72 -6.22 15.13 1.43
CA LYS A 72 -6.47 15.13 2.86
C LYS A 72 -5.63 14.08 3.59
N LEU A 73 -5.45 12.92 2.98
CA LEU A 73 -4.55 11.89 3.48
C LEU A 73 -3.13 12.44 3.64
N LEU A 74 -2.60 13.10 2.60
CA LEU A 74 -1.26 13.68 2.62
C LEU A 74 -1.13 14.83 3.65
N GLU A 75 -2.15 15.66 3.79
CA GLU A 75 -2.19 16.70 4.84
C GLU A 75 -2.11 16.11 6.25
N ASN A 76 -2.78 14.98 6.49
CA ASN A 76 -2.76 14.29 7.77
C ASN A 76 -1.41 13.61 8.03
N ILE A 77 -0.84 12.96 7.02
CA ILE A 77 0.42 12.20 7.16
C ILE A 77 1.63 13.10 7.28
N ARG A 78 1.65 14.27 6.62
CA ARG A 78 2.80 15.21 6.66
C ARG A 78 3.19 15.68 8.05
N GLN A 79 2.31 15.58 9.03
CA GLN A 79 2.61 15.95 10.42
C GLN A 79 3.43 14.90 11.18
N TYR A 80 3.55 13.68 10.64
CA TYR A 80 4.37 12.65 11.24
C TYR A 80 5.83 12.82 10.86
N SER A 81 6.74 12.64 11.82
CA SER A 81 8.18 12.85 11.66
C SER A 81 8.84 11.88 10.66
N PHE A 82 8.22 10.75 10.37
CA PHE A 82 8.76 9.81 9.40
C PHE A 82 8.46 10.18 7.94
N PHE A 83 7.53 11.11 7.69
CA PHE A 83 7.05 11.44 6.35
C PHE A 83 7.72 12.70 5.78
N ASP A 84 8.16 12.63 4.53
CA ASP A 84 8.69 13.74 3.76
C ASP A 84 7.96 13.88 2.42
N MET A 85 7.37 15.04 2.16
CA MET A 85 6.65 15.33 0.91
C MET A 85 7.55 15.18 -0.34
N ASN A 86 8.85 15.35 -0.22
CA ASN A 86 9.78 15.13 -1.32
C ASN A 86 9.67 13.71 -1.91
N MET A 87 9.27 12.72 -1.12
CA MET A 87 9.04 11.35 -1.62
C MET A 87 7.85 11.27 -2.58
N VAL A 88 6.85 12.13 -2.41
CA VAL A 88 5.72 12.24 -3.33
C VAL A 88 6.13 13.04 -4.57
N ASP A 89 6.81 14.16 -4.39
CA ASP A 89 7.25 15.04 -5.48
C ASP A 89 8.23 14.33 -6.43
N THR A 90 9.07 13.46 -5.90
CA THR A 90 10.02 12.64 -6.69
C THR A 90 9.42 11.37 -7.28
N GLY A 91 8.16 11.05 -6.98
CA GLY A 91 7.48 9.84 -7.48
C GLY A 91 7.89 8.53 -6.78
N LEU A 92 8.62 8.61 -5.67
CA LEU A 92 8.91 7.42 -4.86
C LEU A 92 7.66 6.91 -4.14
N ILE A 93 6.80 7.81 -3.70
CA ILE A 93 5.48 7.46 -3.15
C ILE A 93 4.41 8.07 -4.04
N ASN A 94 3.57 7.22 -4.61
CA ASN A 94 2.45 7.60 -5.47
C ASN A 94 1.15 7.34 -4.73
N VAL A 95 0.32 8.36 -4.56
CA VAL A 95 -0.98 8.25 -3.90
C VAL A 95 -2.09 8.46 -4.91
N PHE A 96 -2.97 7.49 -5.03
CA PHE A 96 -4.07 7.48 -6.00
C PHE A 96 -5.42 7.45 -5.29
N ASP A 97 -6.32 8.33 -5.69
CA ASP A 97 -7.73 8.18 -5.36
C ASP A 97 -8.35 7.04 -6.18
N VAL A 98 -9.28 6.31 -5.62
CA VAL A 98 -10.01 5.23 -6.33
C VAL A 98 -10.72 5.75 -7.59
N ASP A 99 -11.08 7.02 -7.62
CA ASP A 99 -11.65 7.66 -8.81
C ASP A 99 -10.72 7.60 -10.04
N VAL A 100 -9.41 7.58 -9.82
CA VAL A 100 -8.41 7.37 -10.89
C VAL A 100 -8.52 5.96 -11.46
N LEU A 101 -8.79 4.96 -10.62
CA LEU A 101 -8.99 3.57 -11.07
C LEU A 101 -10.22 3.45 -11.97
N TYR A 102 -11.31 4.13 -11.63
CA TYR A 102 -12.50 4.16 -12.48
C TYR A 102 -12.21 4.80 -13.85
N SER A 103 -11.53 5.94 -13.85
CA SER A 103 -11.13 6.61 -15.09
C SER A 103 -10.22 5.75 -15.94
N TRP A 104 -9.28 5.03 -15.33
CA TRP A 104 -8.37 4.11 -16.01
C TRP A 104 -9.09 2.95 -16.68
N LEU A 105 -10.15 2.45 -16.04
CA LEU A 105 -11.00 1.39 -16.58
C LEU A 105 -12.00 1.90 -17.63
N GLY A 106 -12.12 3.22 -17.84
CA GLY A 106 -13.15 3.81 -18.70
C GLY A 106 -14.57 3.64 -18.14
N LEU A 107 -14.70 3.47 -16.83
CA LEU A 107 -15.97 3.24 -16.12
C LEU A 107 -16.41 4.53 -15.43
N ASP A 108 -17.72 4.77 -15.43
CA ASP A 108 -18.32 5.83 -14.62
C ASP A 108 -18.52 5.32 -13.18
N LYS A 109 -18.22 6.16 -12.20
CA LYS A 109 -18.37 5.86 -10.77
C LYS A 109 -19.78 5.36 -10.39
N ALA A 110 -20.78 5.78 -11.16
CA ALA A 110 -22.18 5.38 -10.95
C ALA A 110 -22.50 3.96 -11.41
N THR A 111 -21.68 3.37 -12.29
CA THR A 111 -21.90 2.06 -12.91
C THR A 111 -20.97 0.98 -12.38
N PHE A 112 -20.00 1.36 -11.52
CA PHE A 112 -19.05 0.41 -10.95
C PHE A 112 -19.70 -0.34 -9.80
N ASP A 113 -19.92 -1.62 -10.03
CA ASP A 113 -20.28 -2.54 -8.96
C ASP A 113 -18.97 -3.05 -8.31
N LEU A 114 -18.84 -2.83 -6.99
CA LEU A 114 -17.72 -3.37 -6.21
C LEU A 114 -17.64 -4.91 -6.26
N ASP A 115 -18.66 -5.55 -6.83
CA ASP A 115 -18.66 -6.99 -7.06
C ASP A 115 -17.73 -7.42 -8.20
N ASP A 116 -17.27 -6.50 -9.07
CA ASP A 116 -16.23 -6.80 -10.06
C ASP A 116 -14.81 -6.58 -9.51
N VAL A 117 -14.48 -7.35 -8.49
CA VAL A 117 -13.16 -7.37 -7.84
C VAL A 117 -12.04 -7.65 -8.85
N HIS A 118 -12.31 -8.41 -9.91
CA HIS A 118 -11.32 -8.74 -10.92
C HIS A 118 -10.89 -7.52 -11.74
N ALA A 119 -11.84 -6.67 -12.14
CA ALA A 119 -11.55 -5.44 -12.86
C ALA A 119 -10.74 -4.47 -12.00
N LEU A 120 -11.08 -4.35 -10.72
CA LEU A 120 -10.36 -3.52 -9.76
C LEU A 120 -8.92 -4.01 -9.56
N ILE A 121 -8.72 -5.30 -9.33
CA ILE A 121 -7.38 -5.90 -9.18
C ILE A 121 -6.56 -5.67 -10.44
N LYS A 122 -7.14 -5.88 -11.62
CA LYS A 122 -6.45 -5.66 -12.89
C LYS A 122 -6.00 -4.20 -13.03
N ALA A 123 -6.85 -3.23 -12.72
CA ALA A 123 -6.51 -1.81 -12.77
C ALA A 123 -5.35 -1.46 -11.81
N ILE A 124 -5.39 -1.97 -10.59
CA ILE A 124 -4.31 -1.79 -9.61
C ILE A 124 -2.99 -2.36 -10.15
N VAL A 125 -3.02 -3.58 -10.67
CA VAL A 125 -1.84 -4.24 -11.24
C VAL A 125 -1.28 -3.46 -12.43
N ASP A 126 -2.12 -2.99 -13.34
CA ASP A 126 -1.71 -2.21 -14.51
C ASP A 126 -1.05 -0.89 -14.09
N ILE A 127 -1.60 -0.18 -13.10
CA ILE A 127 -1.01 1.05 -12.57
C ILE A 127 0.33 0.76 -11.90
N VAL A 128 0.38 -0.24 -11.02
CA VAL A 128 1.60 -0.64 -10.30
C VAL A 128 2.72 -0.99 -11.28
N ASN A 129 2.41 -1.74 -12.34
CA ASN A 129 3.39 -2.07 -13.38
C ASN A 129 3.83 -0.83 -14.16
N THR A 130 2.92 0.11 -14.46
CA THR A 130 3.23 1.34 -15.19
C THR A 130 4.19 2.24 -14.44
N ILE A 131 4.02 2.38 -13.13
CA ILE A 131 4.89 3.20 -12.28
C ILE A 131 6.14 2.46 -11.80
N GLY A 132 6.25 1.15 -12.08
CA GLY A 132 7.37 0.32 -11.62
C GLY A 132 7.41 0.14 -10.10
N ALA A 133 6.26 0.20 -9.43
CA ALA A 133 6.20 0.06 -7.99
C ALA A 133 6.58 -1.35 -7.54
N VAL A 134 7.49 -1.45 -6.58
CA VAL A 134 7.93 -2.70 -5.96
C VAL A 134 7.04 -3.09 -4.79
N SER A 135 6.61 -2.09 -4.02
CA SER A 135 5.71 -2.25 -2.89
C SER A 135 4.44 -1.45 -3.12
N TYR A 136 3.31 -2.06 -2.92
CA TYR A 136 2.04 -1.35 -2.92
C TYR A 136 1.23 -1.74 -1.69
N THR A 137 0.62 -0.77 -1.12
CA THR A 137 -0.37 -0.98 -0.08
C THR A 137 -1.60 -0.17 -0.39
N HIS A 138 -2.65 -0.76 -0.28
CA HIS A 138 -3.79 -0.45 0.55
C HIS A 138 -5.01 -0.03 -0.22
N LEU A 139 -5.99 -0.88 -0.19
CA LEU A 139 -7.38 -0.54 -0.39
C LEU A 139 -8.05 -0.49 0.99
N THR A 140 -8.36 0.71 1.50
CA THR A 140 -9.26 0.82 2.65
C THR A 140 -10.68 0.66 2.13
N LEU A 141 -11.23 -0.53 2.28
CA LEU A 141 -12.65 -0.74 2.04
C LEU A 141 -13.43 -0.15 3.22
N PRO A 142 -14.53 0.58 2.97
CA PRO A 142 -15.38 1.04 4.05
C PRO A 142 -15.95 -0.17 4.78
N THR A 143 -15.59 -0.31 6.04
CA THR A 143 -16.30 -1.23 6.94
C THR A 143 -17.65 -0.63 7.25
N LYS A 144 -18.70 -1.35 6.89
CA LYS A 144 -20.05 -1.01 7.34
C LYS A 144 -20.14 -1.11 8.87
#